data_750571c5bbed4559ec79c8682501d9eb
#
_entry.id   750571c5bbed4559ec79c8682501d9eb
#
_cell.length_a   1.000
_cell.length_b   1.000
_cell.length_c   1.000
_cell.angle_alpha   90.00
_cell.angle_beta   90.00
_cell.angle_gamma   90.00
#
_symmetry.space_group_name_H-M   'P 1'
#
loop_
_entity.id
_entity.type
_entity.pdbx_description
1 polymer ?
#
loop_
_entity_poly.entity_id
_entity_poly.type
_entity_poly.pdbx_seq_one_letter_code
_entity_poly.pdbx_strand_id
1 'polypeptide(L)'
;MRVLIRADASLNIGSGHIARCMALAEVLRNGGARVSFACRQLPGHLSSRLQSQGYTVHGLPERYAQEQPGTDIEALLPWQEDIDALAQALPADERFDWLIVDHYGLAADWESAARRFAPRVMAIDDLANRRHTADVLLDQNFSGTPQAYAPWITGQCQALLGPHFALLRDEFQREPIEIRPRVKRVIVNFGGFDAAGQSWIAMQALLAYPQLEVDFIAGIDNPDWLAMQALAEGRLNWQLKIQVSDFSRLMAEADLFIGAGGGTTWERAALGLPTICVAVAANQKANAEQLAAAGAHLYVGTREKASVQSLRQAIEHLMYNQELRQSLAAQSRKLVDGKGARRVATVLAAAVPGFNASEQR
;
A
#
# COMPACT_ATOMS: atom_id res chain seq x y z
N MET A 1 6.56 -12.56 21.63
CA MET A 1 5.27 -12.01 21.17
C MET A 1 4.74 -12.86 20.01
N ARG A 2 3.44 -13.18 20.01
CA ARG A 2 2.74 -13.90 18.94
C ARG A 2 1.70 -12.97 18.31
N VAL A 3 1.71 -12.84 16.99
CA VAL A 3 0.86 -11.90 16.26
C VAL A 3 0.10 -12.65 15.16
N LEU A 4 -1.20 -12.46 15.10
CA LEU A 4 -2.04 -12.87 13.99
C LEU A 4 -2.44 -11.65 13.17
N ILE A 5 -2.25 -11.72 11.85
CA ILE A 5 -2.67 -10.67 10.91
C ILE A 5 -3.83 -11.18 10.07
N ARG A 6 -4.99 -10.53 10.17
CA ARG A 6 -6.17 -10.76 9.33
C ARG A 6 -6.19 -9.74 8.20
N ALA A 7 -5.88 -10.19 6.99
CA ALA A 7 -5.89 -9.36 5.79
C ALA A 7 -6.17 -10.21 4.55
N ASP A 8 -6.77 -9.63 3.53
CA ASP A 8 -7.07 -10.29 2.26
C ASP A 8 -6.36 -9.64 1.07
N ALA A 9 -6.24 -10.41 0.01
CA ALA A 9 -5.90 -9.96 -1.33
C ALA A 9 -6.76 -10.71 -2.33
N SER A 10 -7.16 -10.05 -3.41
CA SER A 10 -7.85 -10.65 -4.54
C SER A 10 -7.63 -9.82 -5.79
N LEU A 11 -8.14 -10.29 -6.93
CA LEU A 11 -8.14 -9.51 -8.18
C LEU A 11 -8.87 -8.17 -8.02
N ASN A 12 -9.90 -8.09 -7.17
CA ASN A 12 -10.69 -6.88 -6.93
C ASN A 12 -10.13 -6.02 -5.78
N ILE A 13 -9.73 -6.62 -4.65
CA ILE A 13 -9.13 -5.94 -3.49
C ILE A 13 -7.74 -5.41 -3.84
N GLY A 14 -7.02 -6.11 -4.72
CA GLY A 14 -5.61 -5.86 -4.99
C GLY A 14 -4.70 -6.46 -3.92
N SER A 15 -3.42 -6.11 -3.98
CA SER A 15 -2.37 -6.65 -3.09
C SER A 15 -1.98 -5.69 -1.95
N GLY A 16 -2.59 -4.52 -1.85
CA GLY A 16 -2.14 -3.42 -0.98
C GLY A 16 -2.16 -3.76 0.51
N HIS A 17 -3.23 -4.38 1.00
CA HIS A 17 -3.38 -4.80 2.41
C HIS A 17 -2.28 -5.82 2.80
N ILE A 18 -2.14 -6.87 2.01
CA ILE A 18 -1.10 -7.88 2.26
C ILE A 18 0.30 -7.27 2.18
N ALA A 19 0.56 -6.37 1.23
CA ALA A 19 1.89 -5.76 1.08
C ALA A 19 2.29 -4.91 2.29
N ARG A 20 1.38 -4.05 2.80
CA ARG A 20 1.66 -3.24 4.00
C ARG A 20 1.73 -4.10 5.27
N CYS A 21 0.88 -5.11 5.40
CA CYS A 21 0.95 -6.07 6.49
C CYS A 21 2.25 -6.88 6.50
N MET A 22 2.76 -7.28 5.33
CA MET A 22 4.05 -7.96 5.20
C MET A 22 5.22 -7.09 5.66
N ALA A 23 5.22 -5.79 5.34
CA ALA A 23 6.24 -4.87 5.79
C ALA A 23 6.29 -4.78 7.33
N LEU A 24 5.13 -4.72 7.98
CA LEU A 24 5.06 -4.76 9.45
C LEU A 24 5.46 -6.14 10.00
N ALA A 25 4.98 -7.22 9.38
CA ALA A 25 5.27 -8.59 9.80
C ALA A 25 6.77 -8.89 9.77
N GLU A 26 7.48 -8.40 8.76
CA GLU A 26 8.94 -8.56 8.65
C GLU A 26 9.67 -7.87 9.80
N VAL A 27 9.31 -6.62 10.12
CA VAL A 27 9.90 -5.88 11.24
C VAL A 27 9.61 -6.58 12.58
N LEU A 28 8.37 -7.04 12.79
CA LEU A 28 7.99 -7.78 13.99
C LEU A 28 8.77 -9.09 14.11
N ARG A 29 8.91 -9.84 13.02
CA ARG A 29 9.66 -11.10 12.99
C ARG A 29 11.15 -10.88 13.25
N ASN A 30 11.75 -9.84 12.68
CA ASN A 30 13.14 -9.45 12.94
C ASN A 30 13.34 -9.05 14.41
N GLY A 31 12.31 -8.49 15.06
CA GLY A 31 12.27 -8.22 16.49
C GLY A 31 11.97 -9.44 17.37
N GLY A 32 11.94 -10.68 16.82
CA GLY A 32 11.74 -11.93 17.58
C GLY A 32 10.25 -12.33 17.76
N ALA A 33 9.30 -11.66 17.13
CA ALA A 33 7.90 -12.08 17.19
C ALA A 33 7.62 -13.26 16.23
N ARG A 34 6.66 -14.10 16.60
CA ARG A 34 6.08 -15.11 15.71
C ARG A 34 4.85 -14.49 15.06
N VAL A 35 4.86 -14.37 13.73
CA VAL A 35 3.78 -13.77 12.96
C VAL A 35 3.15 -14.81 12.06
N SER A 36 1.82 -14.89 12.08
CA SER A 36 1.02 -15.70 11.17
C SER A 36 -0.07 -14.83 10.51
N PHE A 37 -0.60 -15.31 9.39
CA PHE A 37 -1.64 -14.64 8.64
C PHE A 37 -2.91 -15.48 8.62
N ALA A 38 -4.07 -14.83 8.61
CA ALA A 38 -5.36 -15.41 8.29
C ALA A 38 -5.92 -14.70 7.06
N CYS A 39 -6.04 -15.44 5.95
CA CYS A 39 -6.43 -14.88 4.65
C CYS A 39 -7.51 -15.74 4.00
N ARG A 40 -8.51 -15.10 3.38
CA ARG A 40 -9.48 -15.80 2.53
C ARG A 40 -8.81 -16.26 1.24
N GLN A 41 -9.24 -17.43 0.79
CA GLN A 41 -8.78 -18.03 -0.46
C GLN A 41 -9.61 -17.51 -1.64
N LEU A 42 -9.58 -16.19 -1.84
CA LEU A 42 -10.24 -15.50 -2.94
C LEU A 42 -9.44 -15.65 -4.25
N PRO A 43 -10.04 -15.51 -5.44
CA PRO A 43 -9.31 -15.48 -6.70
C PRO A 43 -8.21 -14.39 -6.68
N GLY A 44 -6.96 -14.79 -6.93
CA GLY A 44 -5.80 -13.89 -6.85
C GLY A 44 -5.25 -13.66 -5.44
N HIS A 45 -5.62 -14.49 -4.44
CA HIS A 45 -5.05 -14.43 -3.10
C HIS A 45 -3.53 -14.66 -3.09
N LEU A 46 -2.85 -14.11 -2.08
CA LEU A 46 -1.39 -14.14 -1.98
C LEU A 46 -0.85 -15.15 -0.94
N SER A 47 -1.65 -16.15 -0.56
CA SER A 47 -1.27 -17.15 0.47
C SER A 47 0.03 -17.89 0.14
N SER A 48 0.21 -18.32 -1.12
CA SER A 48 1.43 -19.02 -1.55
C SER A 48 2.66 -18.11 -1.45
N ARG A 49 2.51 -16.81 -1.72
CA ARG A 49 3.60 -15.83 -1.56
C ARG A 49 3.98 -15.65 -0.09
N LEU A 50 3.00 -15.57 0.80
CA LEU A 50 3.25 -15.50 2.25
C LEU A 50 3.96 -16.74 2.75
N GLN A 51 3.51 -17.93 2.33
CA GLN A 51 4.12 -19.22 2.69
C GLN A 51 5.56 -19.34 2.18
N SER A 52 5.84 -18.91 0.94
CA SER A 52 7.20 -18.91 0.38
C SER A 52 8.17 -18.00 1.13
N GLN A 53 7.65 -17.00 1.86
CA GLN A 53 8.43 -16.12 2.74
C GLN A 53 8.51 -16.65 4.19
N GLY A 54 8.02 -17.86 4.44
CA GLY A 54 8.11 -18.54 5.74
C GLY A 54 7.06 -18.13 6.76
N TYR A 55 5.94 -17.50 6.33
CA TYR A 55 4.82 -17.23 7.23
C TYR A 55 3.86 -18.43 7.28
N THR A 56 3.35 -18.73 8.49
CA THR A 56 2.18 -19.60 8.62
C THR A 56 0.95 -18.86 8.12
N VAL A 57 0.16 -19.51 7.25
CA VAL A 57 -1.08 -18.95 6.71
C VAL A 57 -2.25 -19.85 7.05
N HIS A 58 -3.20 -19.33 7.80
CA HIS A 58 -4.48 -19.95 8.10
C HIS A 58 -5.46 -19.57 6.99
N GLY A 59 -5.76 -20.52 6.11
CA GLY A 59 -6.67 -20.30 4.99
C GLY A 59 -8.12 -20.23 5.48
N LEU A 60 -8.78 -19.10 5.23
CA LEU A 60 -10.22 -18.96 5.45
C LEU A 60 -10.97 -19.37 4.18
N PRO A 61 -12.13 -20.03 4.28
CA PRO A 61 -12.86 -20.49 3.12
C PRO A 61 -13.25 -19.34 2.20
N GLU A 62 -13.19 -19.59 0.89
CA GLU A 62 -13.78 -18.71 -0.10
C GLU A 62 -15.30 -18.67 0.12
N ARG A 63 -15.85 -17.48 0.24
CA ARG A 63 -17.29 -17.34 0.49
C ARG A 63 -18.04 -16.81 -0.72
N TYR A 64 -17.38 -16.08 -1.58
CA TYR A 64 -17.93 -15.53 -2.80
C TYR A 64 -17.33 -16.27 -4.00
N ALA A 65 -18.03 -17.30 -4.45
CA ALA A 65 -17.60 -18.11 -5.61
C ALA A 65 -17.48 -17.30 -6.91
N GLN A 66 -17.96 -16.07 -6.94
CA GLN A 66 -17.93 -15.19 -8.10
C GLN A 66 -17.75 -13.73 -7.67
N GLU A 67 -16.52 -13.31 -7.42
CA GLU A 67 -16.18 -11.89 -7.39
C GLU A 67 -16.38 -11.30 -8.78
N GLN A 68 -17.36 -10.40 -8.92
CA GLN A 68 -17.49 -9.62 -10.14
C GLN A 68 -16.69 -8.31 -10.02
N PRO A 69 -16.03 -7.86 -11.09
CA PRO A 69 -15.35 -6.57 -11.09
C PRO A 69 -16.26 -5.44 -10.61
N GLY A 70 -15.81 -4.63 -9.64
CA GLY A 70 -16.56 -3.52 -9.09
C GLY A 70 -17.50 -3.85 -7.92
N THR A 71 -17.57 -5.10 -7.46
CA THR A 71 -18.27 -5.44 -6.22
C THR A 71 -17.43 -4.99 -5.03
N ASP A 72 -18.04 -4.23 -4.12
CA ASP A 72 -17.44 -3.91 -2.82
C ASP A 72 -17.56 -5.14 -1.89
N ILE A 73 -16.62 -6.06 -2.04
CA ILE A 73 -16.59 -7.36 -1.35
C ILE A 73 -16.45 -7.17 0.14
N GLU A 74 -15.76 -6.14 0.55
CA GLU A 74 -15.48 -5.88 1.96
C GLU A 74 -16.74 -5.43 2.70
N ALA A 75 -17.64 -4.70 2.05
CA ALA A 75 -18.91 -4.29 2.62
C ALA A 75 -19.91 -5.44 2.79
N LEU A 76 -19.74 -6.55 2.09
CA LEU A 76 -20.72 -7.65 2.02
C LEU A 76 -20.46 -8.78 3.02
N LEU A 77 -19.35 -8.76 3.76
CA LEU A 77 -18.99 -9.83 4.68
C LEU A 77 -19.66 -9.61 6.06
N PRO A 78 -20.60 -10.46 6.48
CA PRO A 78 -21.07 -10.46 7.87
C PRO A 78 -19.90 -10.78 8.80
N TRP A 79 -19.60 -9.88 9.72
CA TRP A 79 -18.45 -10.01 10.62
C TRP A 79 -18.47 -11.29 11.45
N GLN A 80 -19.68 -11.78 11.84
CA GLN A 80 -19.86 -13.02 12.60
C GLN A 80 -19.27 -14.21 11.87
N GLU A 81 -19.51 -14.28 10.58
CA GLU A 81 -19.06 -15.38 9.75
C GLU A 81 -17.55 -15.36 9.50
N ASP A 82 -16.94 -14.19 9.53
CA ASP A 82 -15.47 -14.08 9.48
C ASP A 82 -14.85 -14.57 10.80
N ILE A 83 -15.42 -14.20 11.94
CA ILE A 83 -15.02 -14.68 13.26
C ILE A 83 -15.17 -16.21 13.38
N ASP A 84 -16.25 -16.78 12.86
CA ASP A 84 -16.49 -18.23 12.91
C ASP A 84 -15.51 -18.98 12.00
N ALA A 85 -15.25 -18.45 10.79
CA ALA A 85 -14.24 -19.00 9.89
C ALA A 85 -12.84 -18.94 10.52
N LEU A 86 -12.51 -17.84 11.17
CA LEU A 86 -11.24 -17.69 11.88
C LEU A 86 -11.12 -18.71 13.03
N ALA A 87 -12.20 -18.92 13.82
CA ALA A 87 -12.23 -19.91 14.89
C ALA A 87 -12.03 -21.34 14.39
N GLN A 88 -12.53 -21.67 13.19
CA GLN A 88 -12.37 -22.98 12.58
C GLN A 88 -10.96 -23.18 12.00
N ALA A 89 -10.34 -22.12 11.49
CA ALA A 89 -9.03 -22.18 10.85
C ALA A 89 -7.87 -22.20 11.85
N LEU A 90 -8.07 -21.66 13.06
CA LEU A 90 -7.03 -21.60 14.08
C LEU A 90 -7.04 -22.88 14.94
N PRO A 91 -5.86 -23.39 15.38
CA PRO A 91 -5.78 -24.43 16.39
C PRO A 91 -6.52 -23.99 17.68
N ALA A 92 -7.24 -24.92 18.30
CA ALA A 92 -8.14 -24.60 19.43
C ALA A 92 -7.45 -23.91 20.63
N ASP A 93 -6.18 -24.27 20.89
CA ASP A 93 -5.38 -23.75 22.00
C ASP A 93 -4.46 -22.59 21.59
N GLU A 94 -4.53 -22.15 20.33
CA GLU A 94 -3.67 -21.07 19.87
C GLU A 94 -4.15 -19.71 20.40
N ARG A 95 -3.24 -18.96 21.00
CA ARG A 95 -3.49 -17.62 21.53
C ARG A 95 -2.41 -16.68 21.04
N PHE A 96 -2.81 -15.44 20.79
CA PHE A 96 -1.94 -14.39 20.30
C PHE A 96 -1.87 -13.25 21.33
N ASP A 97 -0.78 -12.51 21.32
CA ASP A 97 -0.64 -11.27 22.09
C ASP A 97 -1.34 -10.09 21.38
N TRP A 98 -1.30 -10.14 20.05
CA TRP A 98 -1.93 -9.15 19.17
C TRP A 98 -2.68 -9.83 18.02
N LEU A 99 -3.85 -9.29 17.70
CA LEU A 99 -4.52 -9.50 16.43
C LEU A 99 -4.55 -8.19 15.67
N ILE A 100 -3.98 -8.18 14.46
CA ILE A 100 -3.96 -7.04 13.55
C ILE A 100 -4.97 -7.29 12.45
N VAL A 101 -5.89 -6.35 12.21
CA VAL A 101 -6.87 -6.43 11.13
C VAL A 101 -6.66 -5.31 10.12
N ASP A 102 -6.60 -5.67 8.85
CA ASP A 102 -6.50 -4.78 7.72
C ASP A 102 -7.57 -5.15 6.69
N HIS A 103 -8.77 -4.61 6.87
CA HIS A 103 -9.95 -4.99 6.09
C HIS A 103 -11.08 -3.97 6.25
N TYR A 104 -11.65 -3.45 5.16
CA TYR A 104 -12.64 -2.38 5.19
C TYR A 104 -14.03 -2.81 5.72
N GLY A 105 -14.38 -4.08 5.62
CA GLY A 105 -15.65 -4.60 6.13
C GLY A 105 -15.63 -5.09 7.57
N LEU A 106 -14.48 -5.11 8.26
CA LEU A 106 -14.33 -5.59 9.62
C LEU A 106 -14.08 -4.41 10.57
N ALA A 107 -15.07 -4.10 11.42
CA ALA A 107 -15.10 -2.90 12.24
C ALA A 107 -15.27 -3.26 13.74
N ALA A 108 -15.78 -2.32 14.55
CA ALA A 108 -15.87 -2.41 16.03
C ALA A 108 -16.44 -3.73 16.57
N ASP A 109 -17.50 -4.25 15.96
CA ASP A 109 -18.13 -5.51 16.44
C ASP A 109 -17.21 -6.71 16.21
N TRP A 110 -16.55 -6.76 15.04
CA TRP A 110 -15.55 -7.77 14.74
C TRP A 110 -14.34 -7.65 15.66
N GLU A 111 -13.81 -6.44 15.85
CA GLU A 111 -12.68 -6.16 16.73
C GLU A 111 -12.95 -6.61 18.17
N SER A 112 -14.18 -6.35 18.65
CA SER A 112 -14.63 -6.80 19.97
C SER A 112 -14.70 -8.32 20.08
N ALA A 113 -15.24 -9.00 19.07
CA ALA A 113 -15.33 -10.44 19.02
C ALA A 113 -13.96 -11.13 18.86
N ALA A 114 -13.04 -10.48 18.16
CA ALA A 114 -11.67 -10.96 17.91
C ALA A 114 -10.82 -11.04 19.19
N ARG A 115 -11.20 -10.33 20.26
CA ARG A 115 -10.52 -10.38 21.56
C ARG A 115 -10.53 -11.78 22.22
N ARG A 116 -11.36 -12.69 21.74
CA ARG A 116 -11.31 -14.11 22.16
C ARG A 116 -10.03 -14.82 21.70
N PHE A 117 -9.34 -14.32 20.64
CA PHE A 117 -8.11 -14.88 20.10
C PHE A 117 -6.86 -14.17 20.62
N ALA A 118 -6.98 -12.86 20.88
CA ALA A 118 -5.90 -12.02 21.38
C ALA A 118 -6.45 -10.94 22.31
N PRO A 119 -5.80 -10.64 23.46
CA PRO A 119 -6.27 -9.59 24.37
C PRO A 119 -6.18 -8.18 23.75
N ARG A 120 -5.40 -8.00 22.70
CA ARG A 120 -5.20 -6.71 22.04
C ARG A 120 -5.47 -6.80 20.55
N VAL A 121 -6.13 -5.76 20.03
CA VAL A 121 -6.46 -5.62 18.61
C VAL A 121 -5.87 -4.32 18.07
N MET A 122 -5.22 -4.41 16.90
CA MET A 122 -4.82 -3.27 16.11
C MET A 122 -5.62 -3.27 14.82
N ALA A 123 -6.26 -2.15 14.48
CA ALA A 123 -6.92 -1.93 13.20
C ALA A 123 -6.03 -1.07 12.29
N ILE A 124 -5.89 -1.48 11.03
CA ILE A 124 -5.34 -0.65 9.96
C ILE A 124 -6.53 -0.16 9.15
N ASP A 125 -6.70 1.16 9.08
CA ASP A 125 -7.76 1.82 8.34
C ASP A 125 -7.21 2.98 7.50
N ASP A 126 -7.95 3.40 6.49
CA ASP A 126 -7.62 4.56 5.67
C ASP A 126 -8.88 5.25 5.09
N LEU A 127 -10.04 4.94 5.69
CA LEU A 127 -11.32 5.49 5.25
C LEU A 127 -11.93 6.49 6.25
N ALA A 128 -11.66 6.35 7.55
CA ALA A 128 -12.23 7.16 8.62
C ALA A 128 -13.77 7.30 8.51
N ASN A 129 -14.47 6.17 8.28
CA ASN A 129 -15.92 6.15 7.99
C ASN A 129 -16.71 5.14 8.82
N ARG A 130 -16.06 4.41 9.75
CA ARG A 130 -16.67 3.39 10.58
C ARG A 130 -16.07 3.36 12.00
N ARG A 131 -16.82 2.80 12.94
CA ARG A 131 -16.40 2.73 14.37
C ARG A 131 -15.34 1.68 14.58
N HIS A 132 -14.40 1.99 15.48
CA HIS A 132 -13.32 1.13 15.94
C HIS A 132 -13.31 1.03 17.48
N THR A 133 -13.02 -0.18 17.98
CA THR A 133 -12.80 -0.50 19.39
C THR A 133 -11.40 -1.07 19.63
N ALA A 134 -10.53 -0.98 18.63
CA ALA A 134 -9.15 -1.43 18.67
C ALA A 134 -8.35 -0.69 19.74
N ASP A 135 -7.31 -1.35 20.28
CA ASP A 135 -6.34 -0.73 21.20
C ASP A 135 -5.39 0.21 20.48
N VAL A 136 -5.08 -0.13 19.22
CA VAL A 136 -4.26 0.70 18.32
C VAL A 136 -5.00 0.83 16.99
N LEU A 137 -5.10 2.05 16.46
CA LEU A 137 -5.58 2.33 15.11
C LEU A 137 -4.47 2.98 14.31
N LEU A 138 -4.17 2.42 13.15
CA LEU A 138 -3.20 2.98 12.20
C LEU A 138 -3.91 3.48 10.94
N ASP A 139 -3.73 4.75 10.63
CA ASP A 139 -3.94 5.30 9.29
C ASP A 139 -2.67 5.99 8.81
N GLN A 140 -2.04 5.40 7.82
CA GLN A 140 -0.79 5.90 7.24
C GLN A 140 -1.00 7.01 6.21
N ASN A 141 -2.25 7.37 5.88
CA ASN A 141 -2.52 8.42 4.91
C ASN A 141 -2.33 9.82 5.48
N PHE A 142 -1.99 10.75 4.63
CA PHE A 142 -1.88 12.16 4.99
C PHE A 142 -3.25 12.75 5.40
N SER A 143 -4.33 12.19 4.88
CA SER A 143 -5.71 12.49 5.28
C SER A 143 -6.11 11.94 6.65
N GLY A 144 -5.37 10.98 7.19
CA GLY A 144 -5.58 10.41 8.52
C GLY A 144 -5.21 11.42 9.60
N THR A 145 -6.20 12.09 10.17
CA THR A 145 -6.02 13.12 11.21
C THR A 145 -6.84 12.81 12.46
N PRO A 146 -6.46 13.35 13.64
CA PRO A 146 -7.28 13.19 14.85
C PRO A 146 -8.72 13.65 14.66
N GLN A 147 -8.94 14.70 13.87
CA GLN A 147 -10.28 15.23 13.59
C GLN A 147 -11.10 14.27 12.72
N ALA A 148 -10.48 13.60 11.75
CA ALA A 148 -11.14 12.62 10.91
C ALA A 148 -11.60 11.40 11.72
N TYR A 149 -10.79 10.96 12.68
CA TYR A 149 -11.08 9.78 13.50
C TYR A 149 -11.84 10.04 14.80
N ALA A 150 -11.98 11.29 15.24
CA ALA A 150 -12.69 11.62 16.48
C ALA A 150 -14.12 11.02 16.60
N PRO A 151 -14.93 10.96 15.51
CA PRO A 151 -16.27 10.33 15.57
C PRO A 151 -16.24 8.80 15.61
N TRP A 152 -15.12 8.18 15.25
CA TRP A 152 -15.04 6.76 14.93
C TRP A 152 -14.28 5.93 15.96
N ILE A 153 -13.43 6.54 16.77
CA ILE A 153 -12.70 5.85 17.83
C ILE A 153 -13.52 5.87 19.11
N THR A 154 -13.69 4.70 19.72
CA THR A 154 -14.38 4.55 21.00
C THR A 154 -13.43 3.97 22.05
N GLY A 155 -13.49 4.48 23.28
CA GLY A 155 -12.64 4.01 24.39
C GLY A 155 -11.21 4.53 24.34
N GLN A 156 -10.30 3.78 24.94
CA GLN A 156 -8.87 4.10 24.98
C GLN A 156 -8.18 3.45 23.77
N CYS A 157 -8.07 4.19 22.66
CA CYS A 157 -7.38 3.74 21.48
C CYS A 157 -6.19 4.67 21.19
N GLN A 158 -5.01 4.09 21.00
CA GLN A 158 -3.84 4.83 20.53
C GLN A 158 -3.91 4.98 19.01
N ALA A 159 -4.17 6.19 18.53
CA ALA A 159 -4.21 6.47 17.10
C ALA A 159 -2.80 6.82 16.56
N LEU A 160 -2.31 6.05 15.61
CA LEU A 160 -1.06 6.24 14.86
C LEU A 160 -1.44 6.80 13.48
N LEU A 161 -1.43 8.12 13.34
CA LEU A 161 -1.99 8.80 12.19
C LEU A 161 -0.92 9.50 11.36
N GLY A 162 -1.08 9.40 10.06
CA GLY A 162 -0.25 10.09 9.07
C GLY A 162 0.93 9.28 8.53
N PRO A 163 1.60 9.80 7.50
CA PRO A 163 2.64 9.11 6.71
C PRO A 163 3.89 8.74 7.50
N HIS A 164 4.11 9.36 8.66
CA HIS A 164 5.18 9.02 9.59
C HIS A 164 5.11 7.56 10.07
N PHE A 165 3.92 6.96 10.00
CA PHE A 165 3.67 5.56 10.33
C PHE A 165 3.50 4.67 9.09
N ALA A 166 3.87 5.13 7.90
CA ALA A 166 3.76 4.34 6.68
C ALA A 166 4.50 3.01 6.79
N LEU A 167 3.78 1.93 6.52
CA LEU A 167 4.30 0.57 6.61
C LEU A 167 5.11 0.24 5.36
N LEU A 168 6.40 0.50 5.42
CA LEU A 168 7.35 0.28 4.35
C LEU A 168 8.38 -0.80 4.73
N ARG A 169 8.82 -1.55 3.72
CA ARG A 169 9.93 -2.49 3.83
C ARG A 169 11.25 -1.75 4.08
N ASP A 170 12.18 -2.36 4.77
CA ASP A 170 13.47 -1.75 5.12
C ASP A 170 14.26 -1.27 3.90
N GLU A 171 14.06 -1.87 2.72
CA GLU A 171 14.71 -1.46 1.47
C GLU A 171 14.39 -0.01 1.03
N PHE A 172 13.32 0.60 1.57
CA PHE A 172 12.96 2.01 1.37
C PHE A 172 13.59 2.97 2.39
N GLN A 173 14.36 2.48 3.35
CA GLN A 173 15.17 3.27 4.27
C GLN A 173 16.52 3.59 3.64
N ARG A 174 16.50 4.24 2.48
CA ARG A 174 17.71 4.62 1.74
C ARG A 174 17.95 6.12 1.82
N GLU A 175 19.18 6.51 1.49
CA GLU A 175 19.46 7.91 1.22
C GLU A 175 18.55 8.45 0.10
N PRO A 176 18.20 9.74 0.17
CA PRO A 176 17.39 10.38 -0.86
C PRO A 176 18.04 10.22 -2.25
N ILE A 177 17.21 10.04 -3.26
CA ILE A 177 17.70 10.04 -4.64
C ILE A 177 18.24 11.42 -5.00
N GLU A 178 19.30 11.45 -5.79
CA GLU A 178 19.81 12.68 -6.36
C GLU A 178 18.88 13.19 -7.47
N ILE A 179 18.44 14.44 -7.36
CA ILE A 179 17.61 15.06 -8.40
C ILE A 179 18.51 15.57 -9.54
N ARG A 180 18.62 14.75 -10.57
CA ARG A 180 19.45 15.06 -11.73
C ARG A 180 18.94 16.29 -12.50
N PRO A 181 19.82 17.05 -13.18
CA PRO A 181 19.39 18.21 -13.97
C PRO A 181 18.39 17.85 -15.08
N ARG A 182 18.52 16.68 -15.67
CA ARG A 182 17.64 16.20 -16.75
C ARG A 182 16.97 14.90 -16.34
N VAL A 183 15.67 14.78 -16.66
CA VAL A 183 14.93 13.52 -16.58
C VAL A 183 15.40 12.61 -17.72
N LYS A 184 15.83 11.41 -17.38
CA LYS A 184 16.22 10.36 -18.34
C LYS A 184 15.38 9.11 -18.18
N ARG A 185 15.11 8.71 -16.93
CA ARG A 185 14.41 7.46 -16.61
C ARG A 185 13.10 7.71 -15.90
N VAL A 186 12.03 7.10 -16.41
CA VAL A 186 10.67 7.22 -15.90
C VAL A 186 10.16 5.83 -15.53
N ILE A 187 9.50 5.72 -14.37
CA ILE A 187 8.74 4.54 -14.01
C ILE A 187 7.25 4.84 -14.14
N VAL A 188 6.52 3.91 -14.73
CA VAL A 188 5.05 3.93 -14.80
C VAL A 188 4.51 2.73 -14.05
N ASN A 189 3.68 2.97 -13.01
CA ASN A 189 3.01 1.91 -12.26
C ASN A 189 1.68 2.38 -11.67
N PHE A 190 0.60 1.76 -12.10
CA PHE A 190 -0.76 1.99 -11.61
C PHE A 190 -1.34 0.82 -10.81
N GLY A 191 -0.45 -0.05 -10.31
CA GLY A 191 -0.79 -1.29 -9.60
C GLY A 191 -0.76 -2.51 -10.51
N GLY A 192 -0.94 -3.69 -9.91
CA GLY A 192 -0.79 -4.95 -10.64
C GLY A 192 -1.87 -5.19 -11.69
N PHE A 193 -3.10 -4.73 -11.46
CA PHE A 193 -4.25 -5.00 -12.32
C PHE A 193 -4.57 -3.84 -13.29
N ASP A 194 -4.50 -2.59 -12.81
CA ASP A 194 -4.77 -1.36 -13.59
C ASP A 194 -6.02 -1.43 -14.49
N ALA A 195 -7.14 -1.89 -13.92
CA ALA A 195 -8.42 -2.01 -14.64
C ALA A 195 -8.92 -0.69 -15.27
N ALA A 196 -8.34 0.44 -14.86
CA ALA A 196 -8.66 1.77 -15.38
C ALA A 196 -7.84 2.14 -16.63
N GLY A 197 -6.93 1.28 -17.11
CA GLY A 197 -6.11 1.50 -18.30
C GLY A 197 -5.18 2.71 -18.22
N GLN A 198 -4.78 3.14 -17.01
CA GLN A 198 -3.97 4.34 -16.83
C GLN A 198 -2.52 4.12 -17.31
N SER A 199 -2.02 2.91 -17.25
CA SER A 199 -0.72 2.55 -17.86
C SER A 199 -0.72 2.79 -19.37
N TRP A 200 -1.82 2.44 -20.04
CA TRP A 200 -1.99 2.68 -21.47
C TRP A 200 -2.03 4.18 -21.81
N ILE A 201 -2.77 4.98 -21.03
CA ILE A 201 -2.84 6.44 -21.21
C ILE A 201 -1.45 7.10 -20.99
N ALA A 202 -0.74 6.66 -19.96
CA ALA A 202 0.62 7.13 -19.67
C ALA A 202 1.61 6.75 -20.80
N MET A 203 1.48 5.54 -21.33
CA MET A 203 2.28 5.07 -22.45
C MET A 203 2.09 5.92 -23.70
N GLN A 204 0.83 6.25 -24.03
CA GLN A 204 0.50 7.15 -25.14
C GLN A 204 1.04 8.58 -24.91
N ALA A 205 1.02 9.06 -23.67
CA ALA A 205 1.58 10.38 -23.34
C ALA A 205 3.10 10.41 -23.55
N LEU A 206 3.79 9.32 -23.20
CA LEU A 206 5.25 9.20 -23.29
C LEU A 206 5.77 9.04 -24.72
N LEU A 207 4.92 8.74 -25.71
CA LEU A 207 5.31 8.73 -27.14
C LEU A 207 5.91 10.05 -27.62
N ALA A 208 5.55 11.17 -26.98
CA ALA A 208 6.09 12.48 -27.32
C ALA A 208 7.57 12.68 -26.90
N TYR A 209 8.12 11.76 -26.10
CA TYR A 209 9.45 11.88 -25.48
C TYR A 209 10.32 10.67 -25.78
N PRO A 210 10.72 10.46 -27.05
CA PRO A 210 11.45 9.26 -27.49
C PRO A 210 12.84 9.12 -26.87
N GLN A 211 13.37 10.15 -26.22
CA GLN A 211 14.66 10.14 -25.53
C GLN A 211 14.59 9.55 -24.11
N LEU A 212 13.40 9.32 -23.56
CA LEU A 212 13.26 8.80 -22.22
C LEU A 212 13.35 7.26 -22.19
N GLU A 213 14.08 6.75 -21.21
CA GLU A 213 14.03 5.36 -20.81
C GLU A 213 12.80 5.16 -19.93
N VAL A 214 11.95 4.18 -20.23
CA VAL A 214 10.72 3.98 -19.50
C VAL A 214 10.56 2.51 -19.08
N ASP A 215 10.39 2.32 -17.78
CA ASP A 215 9.98 1.05 -17.19
C ASP A 215 8.47 1.07 -16.90
N PHE A 216 7.70 0.31 -17.66
CA PHE A 216 6.27 0.07 -17.39
C PHE A 216 6.14 -1.18 -16.54
N ILE A 217 5.62 -1.00 -15.32
CA ILE A 217 5.44 -2.10 -14.37
C ILE A 217 3.96 -2.36 -14.22
N ALA A 218 3.50 -3.50 -14.72
CA ALA A 218 2.10 -3.90 -14.68
C ALA A 218 1.98 -5.39 -14.28
N GLY A 219 0.78 -5.82 -13.92
CA GLY A 219 0.49 -7.24 -13.74
C GLY A 219 0.21 -7.94 -15.07
N ILE A 220 0.36 -9.25 -15.10
CA ILE A 220 0.05 -10.06 -16.27
C ILE A 220 -1.45 -9.99 -16.66
N ASP A 221 -2.29 -9.72 -15.67
CA ASP A 221 -3.74 -9.60 -15.83
C ASP A 221 -4.17 -8.18 -16.24
N ASN A 222 -3.22 -7.29 -16.58
CA ASN A 222 -3.55 -5.96 -17.11
C ASN A 222 -4.29 -6.11 -18.45
N PRO A 223 -5.51 -5.54 -18.58
CA PRO A 223 -6.33 -5.73 -19.79
C PRO A 223 -5.68 -5.20 -21.08
N ASP A 224 -4.81 -4.20 -20.96
CA ASP A 224 -4.12 -3.57 -22.08
C ASP A 224 -2.75 -4.20 -22.38
N TRP A 225 -2.36 -5.29 -21.69
CA TRP A 225 -1.01 -5.84 -21.75
C TRP A 225 -0.53 -6.12 -23.19
N LEU A 226 -1.36 -6.77 -24.01
CA LEU A 226 -1.01 -7.07 -25.42
C LEU A 226 -0.84 -5.80 -26.26
N ALA A 227 -1.70 -4.81 -26.06
CA ALA A 227 -1.58 -3.53 -26.76
C ALA A 227 -0.33 -2.77 -26.31
N MET A 228 0.02 -2.81 -25.03
CA MET A 228 1.24 -2.23 -24.49
C MET A 228 2.49 -2.91 -25.08
N GLN A 229 2.49 -4.25 -25.18
CA GLN A 229 3.60 -4.98 -25.82
C GLN A 229 3.78 -4.56 -27.28
N ALA A 230 2.70 -4.54 -28.06
CA ALA A 230 2.74 -4.13 -29.45
C ALA A 230 3.26 -2.67 -29.63
N LEU A 231 2.84 -1.76 -28.72
CA LEU A 231 3.30 -0.37 -28.77
C LEU A 231 4.77 -0.22 -28.36
N ALA A 232 5.26 -1.06 -27.44
CA ALA A 232 6.67 -1.07 -27.02
C ALA A 232 7.63 -1.72 -28.04
N GLU A 233 7.08 -2.54 -28.96
CA GLU A 233 7.87 -3.22 -29.97
C GLU A 233 8.73 -2.25 -30.80
N GLY A 234 10.02 -2.55 -30.93
CA GLY A 234 10.99 -1.70 -31.63
C GLY A 234 11.50 -0.50 -30.83
N ARG A 235 11.04 -0.25 -29.60
CA ARG A 235 11.52 0.81 -28.72
C ARG A 235 12.50 0.24 -27.69
N LEU A 236 13.79 0.29 -28.00
CA LEU A 236 14.85 -0.30 -27.16
C LEU A 236 14.95 0.34 -25.76
N ASN A 237 14.46 1.55 -25.60
CA ASN A 237 14.46 2.30 -24.36
C ASN A 237 13.18 2.13 -23.51
N TRP A 238 12.23 1.30 -23.94
CA TRP A 238 11.03 0.95 -23.20
C TRP A 238 11.08 -0.50 -22.74
N GLN A 239 10.75 -0.74 -21.48
CA GLN A 239 10.71 -2.07 -20.90
C GLN A 239 9.35 -2.30 -20.21
N LEU A 240 8.69 -3.39 -20.59
CA LEU A 240 7.51 -3.87 -19.89
C LEU A 240 7.93 -4.96 -18.91
N LYS A 241 7.58 -4.80 -17.63
CA LYS A 241 7.97 -5.70 -16.55
C LYS A 241 6.73 -6.18 -15.81
N ILE A 242 6.68 -7.49 -15.58
CA ILE A 242 5.66 -8.12 -14.74
C ILE A 242 6.32 -8.42 -13.41
N GLN A 243 5.75 -7.93 -12.31
CA GLN A 243 6.20 -8.21 -10.94
C GLN A 243 7.72 -8.08 -10.75
N VAL A 244 8.15 -6.91 -10.36
CA VAL A 244 9.56 -6.63 -10.11
C VAL A 244 9.94 -7.00 -8.68
N SER A 245 10.99 -7.82 -8.52
CA SER A 245 11.49 -8.24 -7.20
C SER A 245 12.25 -7.14 -6.46
N ASP A 246 12.93 -6.25 -7.19
CA ASP A 246 13.74 -5.16 -6.62
C ASP A 246 13.17 -3.80 -7.07
N PHE A 247 11.93 -3.52 -6.62
CA PHE A 247 11.22 -2.30 -7.00
C PHE A 247 11.84 -1.05 -6.38
N SER A 248 12.38 -1.17 -5.17
CA SER A 248 13.06 -0.08 -4.48
C SER A 248 14.29 0.41 -5.25
N ARG A 249 15.05 -0.52 -5.84
CA ARG A 249 16.22 -0.17 -6.66
C ARG A 249 15.80 0.51 -7.94
N LEU A 250 14.79 -0.01 -8.64
CA LEU A 250 14.28 0.65 -9.85
C LEU A 250 13.83 2.07 -9.58
N MET A 251 13.09 2.28 -8.49
CA MET A 251 12.66 3.63 -8.06
C MET A 251 13.86 4.52 -7.74
N ALA A 252 14.90 4.00 -7.06
CA ALA A 252 16.09 4.78 -6.73
C ALA A 252 16.93 5.18 -7.96
N GLU A 253 16.83 4.45 -9.06
CA GLU A 253 17.49 4.75 -10.33
C GLU A 253 16.68 5.69 -11.25
N ALA A 254 15.39 5.92 -10.93
CA ALA A 254 14.49 6.74 -11.72
C ALA A 254 14.62 8.24 -11.39
N ASP A 255 14.20 9.09 -12.35
CA ASP A 255 14.12 10.54 -12.19
C ASP A 255 12.68 11.01 -11.97
N LEU A 256 11.70 10.20 -12.41
CA LEU A 256 10.28 10.53 -12.38
C LEU A 256 9.46 9.27 -12.24
N PHE A 257 8.37 9.38 -11.47
CA PHE A 257 7.36 8.33 -11.32
C PHE A 257 6.00 8.84 -11.83
N ILE A 258 5.29 8.00 -12.57
CA ILE A 258 3.91 8.24 -13.00
C ILE A 258 3.08 7.08 -12.48
N GLY A 259 2.06 7.34 -11.64
CA GLY A 259 1.30 6.23 -11.11
C GLY A 259 0.15 6.58 -10.17
N ALA A 260 -0.41 5.53 -9.58
CA ALA A 260 -1.57 5.60 -8.71
C ALA A 260 -1.29 6.22 -7.34
N GLY A 261 -2.36 6.72 -6.68
CA GLY A 261 -2.33 7.27 -5.32
C GLY A 261 -2.40 6.23 -4.19
N GLY A 262 -2.14 4.94 -4.47
CA GLY A 262 -2.18 3.85 -3.50
C GLY A 262 -0.92 3.72 -2.64
N GLY A 263 -0.65 2.51 -2.11
CA GLY A 263 0.43 2.23 -1.15
C GLY A 263 1.84 2.63 -1.62
N THR A 264 2.13 2.52 -2.94
CA THR A 264 3.39 2.97 -3.52
C THR A 264 3.67 4.48 -3.37
N THR A 265 2.66 5.26 -2.99
CA THR A 265 2.82 6.69 -2.65
C THR A 265 3.88 6.88 -1.57
N TRP A 266 3.88 6.03 -0.56
CA TRP A 266 4.79 6.13 0.56
C TRP A 266 6.18 5.61 0.23
N GLU A 267 6.28 4.60 -0.64
CA GLU A 267 7.56 4.07 -1.15
C GLU A 267 8.34 5.14 -1.93
N ARG A 268 7.68 5.80 -2.90
CA ARG A 268 8.32 6.88 -3.67
C ARG A 268 8.55 8.14 -2.84
N ALA A 269 7.68 8.44 -1.87
CA ALA A 269 7.87 9.56 -0.95
C ALA A 269 9.10 9.35 -0.05
N ALA A 270 9.32 8.15 0.47
CA ALA A 270 10.49 7.79 1.25
C ALA A 270 11.81 7.97 0.48
N LEU A 271 11.80 7.70 -0.82
CA LEU A 271 12.95 7.92 -1.69
C LEU A 271 13.11 9.37 -2.15
N GLY A 272 12.07 10.20 -2.02
CA GLY A 272 12.03 11.54 -2.61
C GLY A 272 11.92 11.54 -4.13
N LEU A 273 11.25 10.52 -4.71
CA LEU A 273 11.09 10.40 -6.17
C LEU A 273 9.99 11.34 -6.68
N PRO A 274 10.32 12.35 -7.50
CA PRO A 274 9.32 13.24 -8.08
C PRO A 274 8.23 12.46 -8.80
N THR A 275 6.96 12.81 -8.53
CA THR A 275 5.84 11.97 -8.94
C THR A 275 4.73 12.76 -9.60
N ILE A 276 4.17 12.17 -10.66
CA ILE A 276 2.87 12.50 -11.25
C ILE A 276 1.87 11.47 -10.76
N CYS A 277 0.85 11.90 -10.03
CA CYS A 277 -0.15 11.04 -9.40
C CYS A 277 -1.52 11.16 -10.08
N VAL A 278 -2.15 10.01 -10.30
CA VAL A 278 -3.57 9.89 -10.70
C VAL A 278 -4.30 9.07 -9.64
N ALA A 279 -5.43 9.54 -9.14
CA ALA A 279 -6.26 8.74 -8.25
C ALA A 279 -7.10 7.75 -9.07
N VAL A 280 -6.81 6.46 -8.96
CA VAL A 280 -7.49 5.39 -9.71
C VAL A 280 -8.65 4.77 -8.93
N ALA A 281 -8.76 5.05 -7.63
CA ALA A 281 -9.84 4.62 -6.75
C ALA A 281 -10.33 5.78 -5.87
N ALA A 282 -11.59 5.71 -5.43
CA ALA A 282 -12.22 6.79 -4.68
C ALA A 282 -11.50 7.13 -3.37
N ASN A 283 -11.02 6.11 -2.64
CA ASN A 283 -10.27 6.26 -1.39
C ASN A 283 -8.89 6.93 -1.57
N GLN A 284 -8.35 6.99 -2.79
CA GLN A 284 -7.07 7.65 -3.06
C GLN A 284 -7.21 9.16 -3.26
N LYS A 285 -8.41 9.65 -3.63
CA LYS A 285 -8.62 11.04 -4.08
C LYS A 285 -8.24 12.06 -3.00
N ALA A 286 -8.83 11.95 -1.81
CA ALA A 286 -8.59 12.91 -0.74
C ALA A 286 -7.11 13.00 -0.35
N ASN A 287 -6.45 11.84 -0.21
CA ASN A 287 -5.04 11.75 0.11
C ASN A 287 -4.16 12.37 -1.00
N ALA A 288 -4.46 12.09 -2.28
CA ALA A 288 -3.72 12.64 -3.41
C ALA A 288 -3.87 14.17 -3.53
N GLU A 289 -5.08 14.70 -3.33
CA GLU A 289 -5.33 16.15 -3.33
C GLU A 289 -4.58 16.87 -2.20
N GLN A 290 -4.59 16.31 -0.99
CA GLN A 290 -3.89 16.90 0.17
C GLN A 290 -2.37 16.83 0.02
N LEU A 291 -1.82 15.73 -0.49
CA LEU A 291 -0.39 15.61 -0.77
C LEU A 291 0.07 16.59 -1.86
N ALA A 292 -0.75 16.83 -2.88
CA ALA A 292 -0.46 17.84 -3.88
C ALA A 292 -0.47 19.26 -3.29
N ALA A 293 -1.45 19.56 -2.44
CA ALA A 293 -1.52 20.84 -1.71
C ALA A 293 -0.32 21.05 -0.78
N ALA A 294 0.23 19.96 -0.20
CA ALA A 294 1.45 19.98 0.58
C ALA A 294 2.74 20.03 -0.27
N GLY A 295 2.64 20.03 -1.59
CA GLY A 295 3.77 20.06 -2.51
C GLY A 295 4.58 18.76 -2.55
N ALA A 296 3.98 17.60 -2.22
CA ALA A 296 4.68 16.31 -2.19
C ALA A 296 4.64 15.56 -3.53
N HIS A 297 3.71 15.87 -4.41
CA HIS A 297 3.64 15.37 -5.78
C HIS A 297 2.79 16.28 -6.69
N LEU A 298 2.83 16.07 -8.01
CA LEU A 298 1.87 16.64 -8.93
C LEU A 298 0.64 15.73 -9.03
N TYR A 299 -0.57 16.27 -8.84
CA TYR A 299 -1.82 15.55 -9.00
C TYR A 299 -2.53 15.95 -10.30
N VAL A 300 -2.79 14.97 -11.17
CA VAL A 300 -3.42 15.20 -12.48
C VAL A 300 -4.94 15.09 -12.40
N GLY A 301 -5.46 14.44 -11.35
CA GLY A 301 -6.89 14.23 -11.15
C GLY A 301 -7.25 12.77 -10.94
N THR A 302 -8.56 12.48 -10.97
CA THR A 302 -9.03 11.10 -10.93
C THR A 302 -8.85 10.43 -12.30
N ARG A 303 -8.98 9.10 -12.36
CA ARG A 303 -8.87 8.31 -13.60
C ARG A 303 -9.79 8.82 -14.72
N GLU A 304 -10.96 9.37 -14.38
CA GLU A 304 -11.93 9.91 -15.36
C GLU A 304 -11.46 11.25 -15.94
N LYS A 305 -10.60 11.99 -15.22
CA LYS A 305 -10.07 13.29 -15.63
C LYS A 305 -8.68 13.19 -16.26
N ALA A 306 -7.93 12.15 -15.91
CA ALA A 306 -6.61 11.92 -16.49
C ALA A 306 -6.72 11.59 -17.98
N SER A 307 -5.93 12.26 -18.79
CA SER A 307 -5.88 12.11 -20.24
C SER A 307 -4.44 12.13 -20.74
N VAL A 308 -4.22 11.68 -21.97
CA VAL A 308 -2.91 11.77 -22.64
C VAL A 308 -2.39 13.22 -22.60
N GLN A 309 -3.29 14.20 -22.81
CA GLN A 309 -2.88 15.61 -22.82
C GLN A 309 -2.48 16.11 -21.43
N SER A 310 -3.28 15.81 -20.39
CA SER A 310 -2.98 16.26 -19.03
C SER A 310 -1.69 15.60 -18.48
N LEU A 311 -1.47 14.33 -18.81
CA LEU A 311 -0.21 13.65 -18.46
C LEU A 311 0.98 14.25 -19.22
N ARG A 312 0.86 14.57 -20.51
CA ARG A 312 1.94 15.26 -21.26
C ARG A 312 2.30 16.60 -20.62
N GLN A 313 1.32 17.40 -20.26
CA GLN A 313 1.56 18.68 -19.59
C GLN A 313 2.29 18.49 -18.26
N ALA A 314 1.90 17.51 -17.45
CA ALA A 314 2.55 17.21 -16.18
C ALA A 314 3.97 16.67 -16.37
N ILE A 315 4.20 15.79 -17.35
CA ILE A 315 5.52 15.27 -17.72
C ILE A 315 6.43 16.42 -18.15
N GLU A 316 5.97 17.26 -19.06
CA GLU A 316 6.71 18.40 -19.59
C GLU A 316 7.07 19.39 -18.48
N HIS A 317 6.11 19.68 -17.60
CA HIS A 317 6.32 20.56 -16.45
C HIS A 317 7.44 20.05 -15.53
N LEU A 318 7.48 18.75 -15.23
CA LEU A 318 8.55 18.17 -14.42
C LEU A 318 9.86 17.98 -15.18
N MET A 319 9.84 17.67 -16.47
CA MET A 319 11.07 17.48 -17.26
C MET A 319 11.91 18.75 -17.30
N TYR A 320 11.27 19.92 -17.47
CA TYR A 320 11.98 21.19 -17.67
C TYR A 320 12.11 22.03 -16.40
N ASN A 321 11.60 21.55 -15.25
CA ASN A 321 11.66 22.28 -13.99
C ASN A 321 12.36 21.46 -12.90
N GLN A 322 13.70 21.59 -12.84
CA GLN A 322 14.50 20.90 -11.81
C GLN A 322 14.17 21.39 -10.41
N GLU A 323 13.97 22.70 -10.22
CA GLU A 323 13.64 23.27 -8.89
C GLU A 323 12.33 22.70 -8.35
N LEU A 324 11.32 22.54 -9.20
CA LEU A 324 10.07 21.89 -8.81
C LEU A 324 10.31 20.44 -8.40
N ARG A 325 11.10 19.65 -9.16
CA ARG A 325 11.42 18.28 -8.77
C ARG A 325 12.15 18.22 -7.43
N GLN A 326 13.09 19.13 -7.18
CA GLN A 326 13.77 19.23 -5.89
C GLN A 326 12.81 19.58 -4.75
N SER A 327 11.87 20.51 -4.99
CA SER A 327 10.86 20.89 -4.03
C SER A 327 9.95 19.71 -3.69
N LEU A 328 9.39 19.02 -4.70
CA LEU A 328 8.54 17.85 -4.50
C LEU A 328 9.26 16.73 -3.73
N ALA A 329 10.51 16.45 -4.09
CA ALA A 329 11.34 15.46 -3.40
C ALA A 329 11.58 15.84 -1.93
N ALA A 330 11.90 17.10 -1.66
CA ALA A 330 12.13 17.57 -0.30
C ALA A 330 10.86 17.52 0.57
N GLN A 331 9.70 17.91 0.01
CA GLN A 331 8.43 17.87 0.76
C GLN A 331 7.96 16.44 1.02
N SER A 332 8.02 15.54 0.03
CA SER A 332 7.64 14.14 0.22
C SER A 332 8.51 13.44 1.28
N ARG A 333 9.82 13.69 1.29
CA ARG A 333 10.76 13.16 2.29
C ARG A 333 10.49 13.66 3.72
N LYS A 334 9.97 14.86 3.90
CA LYS A 334 9.58 15.36 5.24
C LYS A 334 8.42 14.55 5.83
N LEU A 335 7.57 13.97 4.97
CA LEU A 335 6.41 13.21 5.40
C LEU A 335 6.77 11.76 5.74
N VAL A 336 7.73 11.16 5.01
CA VAL A 336 8.05 9.73 5.10
C VAL A 336 9.56 9.51 5.16
N ASP A 337 10.03 8.94 6.24
CA ASP A 337 11.44 8.59 6.44
C ASP A 337 11.74 7.08 6.30
N GLY A 338 10.75 6.28 5.91
CA GLY A 338 10.86 4.84 5.76
C GLY A 338 10.80 4.03 7.07
N LYS A 339 10.71 4.66 8.23
CA LYS A 339 10.79 3.99 9.56
C LYS A 339 9.43 3.74 10.21
N GLY A 340 8.33 3.93 9.49
CA GLY A 340 6.98 3.81 10.04
C GLY A 340 6.67 2.43 10.60
N ALA A 341 7.03 1.35 9.88
CA ALA A 341 6.83 -0.02 10.35
C ALA A 341 7.56 -0.30 11.68
N ARG A 342 8.76 0.24 11.87
CA ARG A 342 9.50 0.11 13.15
C ARG A 342 8.82 0.87 14.28
N ARG A 343 8.27 2.06 14.03
CA ARG A 343 7.50 2.81 15.04
C ARG A 343 6.27 2.06 15.48
N VAL A 344 5.52 1.50 14.53
CA VAL A 344 4.34 0.68 14.83
C VAL A 344 4.75 -0.57 15.62
N ALA A 345 5.78 -1.30 15.18
CA ALA A 345 6.29 -2.48 15.90
C ALA A 345 6.72 -2.15 17.33
N THR A 346 7.34 -0.99 17.56
CA THR A 346 7.73 -0.52 18.90
C THR A 346 6.51 -0.31 19.80
N VAL A 347 5.44 0.31 19.28
CA VAL A 347 4.18 0.50 20.03
C VAL A 347 3.57 -0.85 20.42
N LEU A 348 3.52 -1.80 19.47
CA LEU A 348 2.96 -3.14 19.74
C LEU A 348 3.80 -3.90 20.77
N ALA A 349 5.12 -3.84 20.66
CA ALA A 349 6.06 -4.49 21.59
C ALA A 349 5.94 -3.95 23.01
N ALA A 350 5.85 -2.63 23.18
CA ALA A 350 5.76 -1.97 24.48
C ALA A 350 4.51 -2.40 25.29
N ALA A 351 3.46 -2.81 24.61
CA ALA A 351 2.23 -3.27 25.24
C ALA A 351 2.28 -4.74 25.74
N VAL A 352 3.30 -5.51 25.37
CA VAL A 352 3.41 -6.93 25.74
C VAL A 352 4.47 -7.09 26.84
N PRO A 353 4.07 -7.42 28.09
CA PRO A 353 5.03 -7.58 29.19
C PRO A 353 6.13 -8.59 28.87
N GLY A 354 7.39 -8.22 29.12
CA GLY A 354 8.54 -9.10 28.91
C GLY A 354 8.99 -9.30 27.47
N PHE A 355 8.35 -8.64 26.50
CA PHE A 355 8.83 -8.61 25.13
C PHE A 355 9.64 -7.33 24.89
N ASN A 356 10.98 -7.49 24.84
CA ASN A 356 11.89 -6.40 24.51
C ASN A 356 12.21 -6.45 23.01
N ALA A 357 11.69 -5.49 22.25
CA ALA A 357 12.06 -5.28 20.85
C ALA A 357 13.49 -4.67 20.70
N SER A 358 14.26 -4.62 21.80
CA SER A 358 15.61 -4.14 21.84
C SER A 358 16.57 -5.30 21.62
N GLU A 359 17.43 -5.12 20.64
CA GLU A 359 18.61 -5.88 20.26
C GLU A 359 18.54 -6.53 18.88
N GLN A 360 18.36 -5.68 17.86
CA GLN A 360 19.09 -5.94 16.61
C GLN A 360 19.43 -4.56 15.98
N ARG A 361 20.70 -4.18 16.21
CA ARG A 361 21.37 -3.05 15.54
C ARG A 361 21.65 -3.39 14.08
#